data_4b031004ad35d811b048326c070573c1
#
_entry.id   4b031004ad35d811b048326c070573c1
#
_cell.length_a   1.000
_cell.length_b   1.000
_cell.length_c   1.000
_cell.angle_alpha   90.00
_cell.angle_beta   90.00
_cell.angle_gamma   90.00
#
_symmetry.space_group_name_H-M   'P 1'
#
loop_
_entity.id
_entity.type
_entity.pdbx_description
1 polymer ?
#
loop_
_entity_poly.entity_id
_entity_poly.type
_entity_poly.pdbx_seq_one_letter_code
_entity_poly.pdbx_strand_id
1 'polypeptide(L)'
;MKVAFVLGTSTGGTGRHVRMLAAGCAARGMPAEVFGPAQTDRDFGFSAVTRVGFTAVDIADRPRVFRDVVAIRRLRRLLRAWRPEVVHAHGLRAGALTAIAAAFVRPSVYDAGPALIVTVHNAPAAGGVTGAIYRVLELIVARRADSVLCVSADLEQRMRAAGARRVAHAPVPAYSIPAPALRTDGAARMPAVTDVGPARPLGPLGPLGPLVLAVGRLAPQKGFGTLLEAASSWRDIKPEPVLVIVGEGPLDARLKSQAAALHLDARFPGHRDDVPALLAAAAVFVLPSVWEGQPLILQEALRAGVPVVATRVGGIPEICGEDAALLVAPGDPDRLADAVRAVLTDPALAGRMRQAALDRARALPSPDDAVASALAEYARVAKSRAARTR
;
A
#
# COMPACT_ATOMS: atom_id res chain seq x y z
N MET A 1 17.92 4.95 21.36
CA MET A 1 17.78 5.62 20.06
C MET A 1 16.38 6.21 19.96
N LYS A 2 16.26 7.50 19.64
CA LYS A 2 14.99 8.22 19.42
C LYS A 2 14.69 8.25 17.93
N VAL A 3 13.48 7.87 17.51
CA VAL A 3 13.08 7.80 16.11
C VAL A 3 11.91 8.74 15.82
N ALA A 4 12.08 9.69 14.91
CA ALA A 4 11.00 10.53 14.43
C ALA A 4 10.47 10.00 13.09
N PHE A 5 9.17 9.80 12.99
CA PHE A 5 8.49 9.46 11.74
C PHE A 5 7.88 10.71 11.12
N VAL A 6 8.00 10.89 9.83
CA VAL A 6 7.39 12.01 9.11
C VAL A 6 6.56 11.47 7.96
N LEU A 7 5.27 11.85 7.90
CA LEU A 7 4.40 11.46 6.80
C LEU A 7 3.56 12.65 6.32
N GLY A 8 3.19 12.62 5.04
CA GLY A 8 2.20 13.55 4.47
C GLY A 8 0.78 13.01 4.63
N THR A 9 -0.18 13.68 4.02
CA THR A 9 -1.55 13.16 3.89
C THR A 9 -1.50 11.75 3.32
N SER A 10 -2.05 10.81 4.06
CA SER A 10 -2.04 9.40 3.71
C SER A 10 -3.40 8.79 4.00
N THR A 11 -3.88 7.98 3.06
CA THR A 11 -5.08 7.16 3.23
C THR A 11 -4.71 5.72 2.93
N GLY A 12 -4.83 4.81 3.90
CA GLY A 12 -4.60 3.38 3.70
C GLY A 12 -3.22 2.88 4.13
N GLY A 13 -2.51 2.15 3.26
CA GLY A 13 -1.35 1.33 3.60
C GLY A 13 -0.17 2.06 4.27
N THR A 14 0.19 3.24 3.78
CA THR A 14 1.34 4.00 4.31
C THR A 14 1.16 4.39 5.77
N GLY A 15 -0.03 4.91 6.15
CA GLY A 15 -0.30 5.28 7.54
C GLY A 15 -0.27 4.07 8.48
N ARG A 16 -0.84 2.94 8.05
CA ARG A 16 -0.80 1.68 8.80
C ARG A 16 0.65 1.20 8.97
N HIS A 17 1.47 1.29 7.92
CA HIS A 17 2.88 0.91 7.99
C HIS A 17 3.66 1.79 8.98
N VAL A 18 3.47 3.12 8.94
CA VAL A 18 4.09 4.03 9.92
C VAL A 18 3.67 3.69 11.35
N ARG A 19 2.37 3.43 11.58
CA ARG A 19 1.87 3.03 12.89
C ARG A 19 2.52 1.75 13.40
N MET A 20 2.67 0.76 12.54
CA MET A 20 3.35 -0.50 12.84
C MET A 20 4.80 -0.28 13.24
N LEU A 21 5.56 0.49 12.48
CA LEU A 21 6.97 0.78 12.77
C LEU A 21 7.12 1.58 14.07
N ALA A 22 6.28 2.61 14.30
CA ALA A 22 6.30 3.41 15.52
C ALA A 22 5.98 2.55 16.76
N ALA A 23 4.96 1.71 16.69
CA ALA A 23 4.61 0.76 17.73
C ALA A 23 5.74 -0.26 17.98
N GLY A 24 6.36 -0.76 16.92
CA GLY A 24 7.50 -1.68 16.99
C GLY A 24 8.74 -1.06 17.66
N CYS A 25 9.01 0.23 17.42
CA CYS A 25 10.03 0.99 18.13
C CYS A 25 9.70 1.13 19.61
N ALA A 26 8.48 1.57 19.92
CA ALA A 26 8.01 1.77 21.30
C ALA A 26 8.04 0.49 22.13
N ALA A 27 7.62 -0.64 21.55
CA ALA A 27 7.65 -1.96 22.19
C ALA A 27 9.09 -2.41 22.56
N ARG A 28 10.10 -1.91 21.84
CA ARG A 28 11.52 -2.17 22.09
C ARG A 28 12.20 -1.08 22.93
N GLY A 29 11.40 -0.24 23.61
CA GLY A 29 11.91 0.80 24.50
C GLY A 29 12.51 2.02 23.78
N MET A 30 12.32 2.15 22.47
CA MET A 30 12.78 3.31 21.71
C MET A 30 11.68 4.36 21.64
N PRO A 31 11.90 5.60 22.18
CA PRO A 31 10.94 6.68 22.04
C PRO A 31 10.67 6.97 20.56
N ALA A 32 9.41 7.06 20.20
CA ALA A 32 8.94 7.37 18.86
C ALA A 32 8.04 8.60 18.83
N GLU A 33 8.21 9.47 17.85
CA GLU A 33 7.38 10.64 17.62
C GLU A 33 6.94 10.68 16.16
N VAL A 34 5.66 10.94 15.90
CA VAL A 34 5.12 11.00 14.55
C VAL A 34 4.76 12.45 14.22
N PHE A 35 5.28 12.95 13.11
CA PHE A 35 4.98 14.28 12.55
C PHE A 35 4.18 14.12 11.26
N GLY A 36 2.95 14.59 11.23
CA GLY A 36 2.08 14.47 10.06
C GLY A 36 0.80 15.32 10.19
N PRO A 37 -0.04 15.36 9.14
CA PRO A 37 -1.32 16.05 9.22
C PRO A 37 -2.21 15.51 10.34
N ALA A 38 -2.92 16.38 11.05
CA ALA A 38 -3.78 15.99 12.18
C ALA A 38 -4.83 14.92 11.79
N GLN A 39 -5.27 14.91 10.52
CA GLN A 39 -6.17 13.89 10.00
C GLN A 39 -5.56 12.49 10.07
N THR A 40 -4.25 12.35 9.85
CA THR A 40 -3.60 11.03 9.89
C THR A 40 -3.59 10.42 11.29
N ASP A 41 -3.55 11.23 12.35
CA ASP A 41 -3.68 10.70 13.71
C ASP A 41 -5.11 10.21 14.00
N ARG A 42 -6.13 10.95 13.54
CA ARG A 42 -7.54 10.52 13.64
C ARG A 42 -7.79 9.20 12.88
N ASP A 43 -7.19 9.04 11.72
CA ASP A 43 -7.40 7.87 10.85
C ASP A 43 -6.62 6.64 11.33
N PHE A 44 -5.43 6.84 11.91
CA PHE A 44 -4.52 5.74 12.26
C PHE A 44 -4.24 5.59 13.75
N GLY A 45 -4.63 6.56 14.61
CA GLY A 45 -4.49 6.48 16.06
C GLY A 45 -3.03 6.35 16.53
N PHE A 46 -2.12 7.18 16.02
CA PHE A 46 -0.72 7.18 16.47
C PHE A 46 -0.60 7.53 17.94
N SER A 47 -1.32 8.57 18.37
CA SER A 47 -1.35 9.03 19.78
C SER A 47 -1.95 8.02 20.75
N ALA A 48 -2.73 7.05 20.27
CA ALA A 48 -3.26 5.96 21.08
C ALA A 48 -2.24 4.83 21.33
N VAL A 49 -1.10 4.84 20.63
CA VAL A 49 -0.04 3.83 20.84
C VAL A 49 0.82 4.26 22.03
N THR A 50 0.93 3.38 23.03
CA THR A 50 1.74 3.64 24.23
C THR A 50 3.19 3.99 23.86
N ARG A 51 3.73 5.10 24.42
CA ARG A 51 5.08 5.62 24.15
C ARG A 51 5.33 6.12 22.71
N VAL A 52 4.28 6.39 21.95
CA VAL A 52 4.36 7.08 20.67
C VAL A 52 3.71 8.44 20.82
N GLY A 53 4.47 9.51 20.56
CA GLY A 53 3.95 10.89 20.50
C GLY A 53 3.46 11.21 19.09
N PHE A 54 2.54 12.18 19.00
CA PHE A 54 2.10 12.74 17.73
C PHE A 54 2.09 14.27 17.79
N THR A 55 2.69 14.90 16.80
CA THR A 55 2.67 16.36 16.64
C THR A 55 2.23 16.72 15.22
N ALA A 56 1.17 17.54 15.12
CA ALA A 56 0.59 17.91 13.84
C ALA A 56 1.53 18.77 12.99
N VAL A 57 1.78 18.36 11.76
CA VAL A 57 2.49 19.10 10.70
C VAL A 57 1.74 18.93 9.39
N ASP A 58 1.29 20.02 8.78
CA ASP A 58 0.49 19.98 7.54
C ASP A 58 1.40 19.76 6.32
N ILE A 59 1.45 18.52 5.84
CA ILE A 59 2.14 18.11 4.61
C ILE A 59 1.09 17.56 3.65
N ALA A 60 0.62 18.42 2.73
CA ALA A 60 -0.44 18.07 1.77
C ALA A 60 0.05 17.15 0.65
N ASP A 61 -0.87 16.47 -0.05
CA ASP A 61 -0.57 15.58 -1.20
C ASP A 61 0.02 16.35 -2.39
N ARG A 62 -0.47 17.57 -2.64
CA ARG A 62 -0.04 18.40 -3.77
C ARG A 62 0.90 19.50 -3.30
N PRO A 63 1.93 19.85 -4.10
CA PRO A 63 2.83 20.97 -3.77
C PRO A 63 2.08 22.28 -3.61
N ARG A 64 2.37 22.98 -2.49
CA ARG A 64 1.85 24.32 -2.18
C ARG A 64 2.98 25.11 -1.53
N VAL A 65 3.68 25.92 -2.30
CA VAL A 65 4.95 26.58 -1.92
C VAL A 65 4.90 27.22 -0.52
N PHE A 66 3.88 28.03 -0.24
CA PHE A 66 3.76 28.70 1.06
C PHE A 66 3.57 27.72 2.22
N ARG A 67 2.70 26.71 2.04
CA ARG A 67 2.48 25.67 3.06
C ARG A 67 3.71 24.80 3.26
N ASP A 68 4.44 24.52 2.20
CA ASP A 68 5.69 23.75 2.26
C ASP A 68 6.77 24.49 3.06
N VAL A 69 6.91 25.81 2.88
CA VAL A 69 7.84 26.63 3.69
C VAL A 69 7.44 26.61 5.16
N VAL A 70 6.15 26.70 5.47
CA VAL A 70 5.65 26.61 6.86
C VAL A 70 5.93 25.22 7.44
N ALA A 71 5.66 24.15 6.69
CA ALA A 71 5.94 22.78 7.11
C ALA A 71 7.45 22.55 7.37
N ILE A 72 8.34 23.02 6.47
CA ILE A 72 9.79 22.93 6.64
C ILE A 72 10.23 23.67 7.93
N ARG A 73 9.75 24.89 8.16
CA ARG A 73 10.09 25.66 9.36
C ARG A 73 9.61 24.97 10.63
N ARG A 74 8.41 24.38 10.60
CA ARG A 74 7.83 23.65 11.72
C ARG A 74 8.61 22.35 11.98
N LEU A 75 8.87 21.54 10.96
CA LEU A 75 9.71 20.33 11.07
C LEU A 75 11.09 20.66 11.65
N ARG A 76 11.75 21.70 11.15
CA ARG A 76 13.05 22.14 11.68
C ARG A 76 13.00 22.45 13.18
N ARG A 77 11.95 23.16 13.67
CA ARG A 77 11.78 23.45 15.10
C ARG A 77 11.59 22.17 15.91
N LEU A 78 10.71 21.27 15.43
CA LEU A 78 10.40 20.01 16.09
C LEU A 78 11.62 19.08 16.15
N LEU A 79 12.36 18.93 15.06
CA LEU A 79 13.57 18.13 15.01
C LEU A 79 14.65 18.67 15.96
N ARG A 80 14.78 20.01 16.09
CA ARG A 80 15.70 20.64 17.04
C ARG A 80 15.29 20.43 18.49
N ALA A 81 13.99 20.52 18.79
CA ALA A 81 13.48 20.38 20.15
C ALA A 81 13.51 18.91 20.62
N TRP A 82 13.09 17.97 19.77
CA TRP A 82 12.98 16.56 20.12
C TRP A 82 14.30 15.79 20.00
N ARG A 83 15.24 16.27 19.14
CA ARG A 83 16.57 15.71 18.90
C ARG A 83 16.55 14.20 18.61
N PRO A 84 15.90 13.75 17.52
CA PRO A 84 15.94 12.37 17.12
C PRO A 84 17.33 11.98 16.63
N GLU A 85 17.72 10.73 16.83
CA GLU A 85 18.93 10.14 16.22
C GLU A 85 18.65 9.72 14.79
N VAL A 86 17.40 9.28 14.52
CA VAL A 86 16.92 8.89 13.18
C VAL A 86 15.62 9.59 12.86
N VAL A 87 15.53 10.12 11.66
CA VAL A 87 14.27 10.59 11.06
C VAL A 87 13.91 9.69 9.91
N HIS A 88 12.76 9.04 9.98
CA HIS A 88 12.24 8.18 8.92
C HIS A 88 11.02 8.84 8.27
N ALA A 89 11.20 9.38 7.07
CA ALA A 89 10.13 10.01 6.32
C ALA A 89 9.49 9.02 5.32
N HIS A 90 8.17 9.10 5.17
CA HIS A 90 7.39 8.23 4.30
C HIS A 90 6.78 8.99 3.13
N GLY A 91 7.17 8.60 1.91
CA GLY A 91 6.81 9.23 0.65
C GLY A 91 7.77 10.35 0.23
N LEU A 92 7.88 10.57 -1.09
CA LEU A 92 8.84 11.52 -1.68
C LEU A 92 8.67 12.96 -1.15
N ARG A 93 7.44 13.38 -0.95
CA ARG A 93 7.17 14.74 -0.49
C ARG A 93 7.59 14.95 0.97
N ALA A 94 7.14 14.09 1.87
CA ALA A 94 7.56 14.14 3.27
C ALA A 94 9.09 14.02 3.37
N GLY A 95 9.69 13.10 2.58
CA GLY A 95 11.13 12.91 2.50
C GLY A 95 11.88 14.18 2.09
N ALA A 96 11.47 14.84 1.01
CA ALA A 96 12.13 16.03 0.51
C ALA A 96 12.01 17.23 1.47
N LEU A 97 10.80 17.50 2.02
CA LEU A 97 10.60 18.56 3.01
C LEU A 97 11.40 18.30 4.29
N THR A 98 11.47 17.05 4.73
CA THR A 98 12.29 16.65 5.87
C THR A 98 13.78 16.80 5.58
N ALA A 99 14.24 16.42 4.38
CA ALA A 99 15.63 16.60 3.96
C ALA A 99 16.06 18.08 3.99
N ILE A 100 15.19 18.96 3.51
CA ILE A 100 15.41 20.41 3.56
C ILE A 100 15.43 20.92 5.02
N ALA A 101 14.45 20.50 5.83
CA ALA A 101 14.37 20.89 7.23
C ALA A 101 15.61 20.44 8.02
N ALA A 102 16.05 19.19 7.84
CA ALA A 102 17.21 18.60 8.50
C ALA A 102 18.53 19.28 8.10
N ALA A 103 18.67 19.72 6.85
CA ALA A 103 19.88 20.43 6.39
C ALA A 103 20.15 21.73 7.15
N PHE A 104 19.12 22.34 7.74
CA PHE A 104 19.22 23.53 8.56
C PHE A 104 19.27 23.25 10.08
N VAL A 105 19.22 21.98 10.48
CA VAL A 105 19.54 21.57 11.85
C VAL A 105 21.06 21.47 11.90
N ARG A 106 21.73 22.59 12.31
CA ARG A 106 23.20 22.64 12.36
C ARG A 106 23.73 21.55 13.30
N PRO A 107 24.68 20.72 12.85
CA PRO A 107 25.42 19.86 13.75
C PRO A 107 26.14 20.77 14.78
N SER A 108 26.06 20.45 16.05
CA SER A 108 27.06 20.96 17.01
C SER A 108 28.35 20.18 16.82
N VAL A 109 29.46 20.66 17.38
CA VAL A 109 30.76 19.94 17.34
C VAL A 109 30.65 18.53 17.92
N TYR A 110 29.56 18.24 18.65
CA TYR A 110 29.25 16.97 19.31
C TYR A 110 28.05 16.19 18.75
N ASP A 111 27.38 16.72 17.69
CA ASP A 111 26.13 16.11 17.19
C ASP A 111 26.07 16.20 15.66
N ALA A 112 26.16 15.05 15.01
CA ALA A 112 26.09 14.92 13.54
C ALA A 112 24.73 15.28 12.93
N GLY A 113 23.76 15.65 13.76
CA GLY A 113 22.36 15.78 13.37
C GLY A 113 21.71 14.41 13.07
N PRO A 114 20.38 14.37 12.89
CA PRO A 114 19.66 13.11 12.69
C PRO A 114 20.05 12.42 11.38
N ALA A 115 20.14 11.09 11.40
CA ALA A 115 20.22 10.30 10.18
C ALA A 115 18.87 10.32 9.47
N LEU A 116 18.86 10.55 8.16
CA LEU A 116 17.63 10.62 7.36
C LEU A 116 17.44 9.34 6.54
N ILE A 117 16.33 8.66 6.79
CA ILE A 117 15.84 7.55 6.00
C ILE A 117 14.54 7.98 5.31
N VAL A 118 14.35 7.60 4.07
CA VAL A 118 13.11 7.88 3.34
C VAL A 118 12.58 6.60 2.72
N THR A 119 11.34 6.20 3.08
CA THR A 119 10.65 5.12 2.37
C THR A 119 9.82 5.70 1.22
N VAL A 120 10.07 5.21 0.01
CA VAL A 120 9.32 5.57 -1.20
C VAL A 120 8.24 4.53 -1.44
N HIS A 121 6.97 4.94 -1.35
CA HIS A 121 5.79 4.06 -1.44
C HIS A 121 5.12 4.07 -2.81
N ASN A 122 5.28 5.16 -3.58
CA ASN A 122 4.58 5.35 -4.85
C ASN A 122 5.52 5.89 -5.92
N ALA A 123 5.30 5.44 -7.16
CA ALA A 123 5.86 6.13 -8.31
C ALA A 123 5.14 7.47 -8.52
N PRO A 124 5.85 8.56 -8.87
CA PRO A 124 5.20 9.79 -9.24
C PRO A 124 4.38 9.60 -10.52
N ALA A 125 3.23 10.28 -10.59
CA ALA A 125 2.42 10.32 -11.80
C ALA A 125 3.27 10.82 -12.99
N ALA A 126 3.19 10.14 -14.11
CA ALA A 126 3.92 10.52 -15.33
C ALA A 126 3.34 11.79 -15.94
N GLY A 127 4.21 12.75 -16.32
CA GLY A 127 3.89 13.85 -17.22
C GLY A 127 3.63 15.22 -16.59
N GLY A 128 3.80 16.25 -17.40
CA GLY A 128 3.50 17.65 -17.09
C GLY A 128 4.34 18.28 -15.97
N VAL A 129 3.90 19.44 -15.50
CA VAL A 129 4.54 20.21 -14.43
C VAL A 129 4.64 19.40 -13.13
N THR A 130 3.60 18.63 -12.81
CA THR A 130 3.59 17.77 -11.62
C THR A 130 4.70 16.72 -11.68
N GLY A 131 4.92 16.08 -12.84
CA GLY A 131 5.99 15.11 -13.01
C GLY A 131 7.38 15.75 -12.85
N ALA A 132 7.56 16.98 -13.32
CA ALA A 132 8.82 17.73 -13.15
C ALA A 132 9.09 18.02 -11.67
N ILE A 133 8.08 18.46 -10.92
CA ILE A 133 8.19 18.70 -9.48
C ILE A 133 8.57 17.40 -8.74
N TYR A 134 7.92 16.29 -9.04
CA TYR A 134 8.25 15.01 -8.41
C TYR A 134 9.66 14.53 -8.74
N ARG A 135 10.18 14.78 -9.94
CA ARG A 135 11.60 14.51 -10.28
C ARG A 135 12.56 15.32 -9.40
N VAL A 136 12.26 16.60 -9.14
CA VAL A 136 13.05 17.42 -8.22
C VAL A 136 13.01 16.85 -6.81
N LEU A 137 11.83 16.43 -6.32
CA LEU A 137 11.70 15.80 -5.01
C LEU A 137 12.50 14.49 -4.92
N GLU A 138 12.49 13.67 -5.98
CA GLU A 138 13.31 12.46 -6.07
C GLU A 138 14.80 12.76 -5.96
N LEU A 139 15.29 13.76 -6.71
CA LEU A 139 16.69 14.18 -6.66
C LEU A 139 17.10 14.70 -5.27
N ILE A 140 16.22 15.44 -4.60
CA ILE A 140 16.46 15.91 -3.24
C ILE A 140 16.58 14.71 -2.30
N VAL A 141 15.62 13.77 -2.35
CA VAL A 141 15.61 12.56 -1.52
C VAL A 141 16.85 11.72 -1.80
N ALA A 142 17.13 11.40 -3.07
CA ALA A 142 18.26 10.57 -3.46
C ALA A 142 19.61 11.12 -2.98
N ARG A 143 19.82 12.43 -3.05
CA ARG A 143 21.10 13.05 -2.68
C ARG A 143 21.25 13.37 -1.20
N ARG A 144 20.14 13.51 -0.47
CA ARG A 144 20.15 13.98 0.92
C ARG A 144 19.86 12.88 1.95
N ALA A 145 19.11 11.83 1.58
CA ALA A 145 18.88 10.72 2.48
C ALA A 145 20.17 9.89 2.71
N ASP A 146 20.40 9.47 3.92
CA ASP A 146 21.45 8.51 4.27
C ASP A 146 21.11 7.10 3.77
N SER A 147 19.82 6.79 3.69
CA SER A 147 19.28 5.60 3.04
C SER A 147 17.88 5.85 2.46
N VAL A 148 17.62 5.28 1.29
CA VAL A 148 16.31 5.26 0.65
C VAL A 148 15.79 3.83 0.69
N LEU A 149 14.63 3.64 1.29
CA LEU A 149 13.93 2.37 1.33
C LEU A 149 12.86 2.37 0.23
N CYS A 150 12.81 1.33 -0.58
CA CYS A 150 11.87 1.22 -1.67
C CYS A 150 10.98 0.00 -1.48
N VAL A 151 9.70 0.13 -1.81
CA VAL A 151 8.71 -0.94 -1.62
C VAL A 151 8.59 -1.86 -2.84
N SER A 152 9.36 -1.60 -3.91
CA SER A 152 9.36 -2.41 -5.14
C SER A 152 10.65 -2.19 -5.93
N ALA A 153 11.04 -3.16 -6.76
CA ALA A 153 12.30 -3.16 -7.52
C ALA A 153 12.38 -2.01 -8.54
N ASP A 154 11.26 -1.62 -9.16
CA ASP A 154 11.20 -0.48 -10.08
C ASP A 154 11.52 0.84 -9.37
N LEU A 155 11.02 1.03 -8.14
CA LEU A 155 11.36 2.17 -7.31
C LEU A 155 12.84 2.14 -6.88
N GLU A 156 13.39 0.95 -6.55
CA GLU A 156 14.80 0.83 -6.24
C GLU A 156 15.67 1.26 -7.43
N GLN A 157 15.39 0.73 -8.63
CA GLN A 157 16.11 1.09 -9.85
C GLN A 157 16.03 2.60 -10.12
N ARG A 158 14.83 3.17 -9.95
CA ARG A 158 14.58 4.60 -10.12
C ARG A 158 15.38 5.46 -9.15
N MET A 159 15.41 5.10 -7.87
CA MET A 159 16.16 5.86 -6.87
C MET A 159 17.68 5.73 -7.03
N ARG A 160 18.18 4.55 -7.47
CA ARG A 160 19.59 4.38 -7.87
C ARG A 160 19.93 5.29 -9.05
N ALA A 161 19.09 5.33 -10.07
CA ALA A 161 19.28 6.21 -11.24
C ALA A 161 19.23 7.71 -10.87
N ALA A 162 18.45 8.09 -9.84
CA ALA A 162 18.43 9.45 -9.30
C ALA A 162 19.68 9.79 -8.44
N GLY A 163 20.60 8.82 -8.21
CA GLY A 163 21.85 9.02 -7.51
C GLY A 163 21.75 8.79 -5.99
N ALA A 164 20.81 7.96 -5.52
CA ALA A 164 20.72 7.60 -4.12
C ALA A 164 21.96 6.81 -3.69
N ARG A 165 22.59 7.24 -2.60
CA ARG A 165 23.83 6.65 -2.07
C ARG A 165 23.63 5.22 -1.57
N ARG A 166 22.47 4.95 -1.01
CA ARG A 166 22.04 3.65 -0.56
C ARG A 166 20.55 3.46 -0.82
N VAL A 167 20.23 2.33 -1.43
CA VAL A 167 18.86 1.88 -1.68
C VAL A 167 18.73 0.48 -1.11
N ALA A 168 17.67 0.25 -0.34
CA ALA A 168 17.34 -1.05 0.22
C ALA A 168 15.84 -1.32 0.08
N HIS A 169 15.46 -2.59 0.13
CA HIS A 169 14.08 -3.01 0.10
C HIS A 169 13.37 -2.71 1.44
N ALA A 170 12.13 -2.23 1.38
CA ALA A 170 11.26 -2.03 2.54
C ALA A 170 10.07 -2.99 2.47
N PRO A 171 10.04 -4.05 3.27
CA PRO A 171 8.86 -4.90 3.35
C PRO A 171 7.70 -4.12 4.00
N VAL A 172 6.54 -4.14 3.34
CA VAL A 172 5.30 -3.53 3.85
C VAL A 172 4.26 -4.65 4.00
N PRO A 173 4.23 -5.35 5.13
CA PRO A 173 3.32 -6.46 5.33
C PRO A 173 1.88 -5.96 5.51
N ALA A 174 0.91 -6.73 5.00
CA ALA A 174 -0.46 -6.58 5.42
C ALA A 174 -0.62 -7.03 6.87
N TYR A 175 -1.50 -6.36 7.62
CA TYR A 175 -1.86 -6.81 8.97
C TYR A 175 -2.45 -8.22 8.90
N SER A 176 -2.10 -9.06 9.88
CA SER A 176 -2.74 -10.36 10.03
C SER A 176 -4.21 -10.13 10.38
N ILE A 177 -5.08 -10.38 9.42
CA ILE A 177 -6.49 -10.62 9.71
C ILE A 177 -6.52 -12.06 10.20
N PRO A 178 -7.15 -12.36 11.36
CA PRO A 178 -7.36 -13.75 11.75
C PRO A 178 -8.04 -14.45 10.57
N ALA A 179 -7.40 -15.47 10.00
CA ALA A 179 -8.01 -16.26 8.97
C ALA A 179 -9.33 -16.80 9.50
N PRO A 180 -10.47 -16.59 8.83
CA PRO A 180 -11.66 -17.36 9.14
C PRO A 180 -11.25 -18.84 9.04
N ALA A 181 -11.62 -19.65 10.04
CA ALA A 181 -11.26 -21.05 10.08
C ALA A 181 -11.57 -21.69 8.73
N LEU A 182 -10.53 -22.13 8.02
CA LEU A 182 -10.66 -22.78 6.72
C LEU A 182 -11.53 -24.03 6.91
N ARG A 183 -12.74 -23.99 6.38
CA ARG A 183 -13.57 -25.20 6.31
C ARG A 183 -13.01 -26.07 5.18
N THR A 184 -12.51 -27.23 5.58
CA THR A 184 -11.85 -28.22 4.69
C THR A 184 -12.84 -29.09 3.89
N ASP A 185 -14.14 -28.82 4.01
CA ASP A 185 -15.18 -29.56 3.34
C ASP A 185 -15.46 -28.95 1.94
N GLY A 186 -15.08 -29.69 0.94
CA GLY A 186 -15.11 -29.36 -0.50
C GLY A 186 -16.51 -29.15 -1.15
N ALA A 187 -17.47 -28.65 -0.39
CA ALA A 187 -18.75 -28.20 -0.89
C ALA A 187 -18.90 -26.72 -0.51
N ALA A 188 -18.51 -25.82 -1.43
CA ALA A 188 -18.73 -24.39 -1.30
C ALA A 188 -20.22 -24.05 -1.33
N ARG A 189 -20.92 -24.34 -0.23
CA ARG A 189 -22.19 -23.68 0.05
C ARG A 189 -21.80 -22.32 0.62
N MET A 190 -21.93 -21.25 -0.19
CA MET A 190 -21.76 -19.86 0.23
C MET A 190 -22.51 -19.66 1.55
N PRO A 191 -21.87 -19.14 2.64
CA PRO A 191 -22.64 -18.58 3.72
C PRO A 191 -23.49 -17.47 3.10
N ALA A 192 -24.79 -17.48 3.40
CA ALA A 192 -25.64 -16.35 3.04
C ALA A 192 -25.00 -15.11 3.70
N VAL A 193 -24.47 -14.19 2.90
CA VAL A 193 -23.90 -12.91 3.36
C VAL A 193 -25.07 -12.00 3.72
N THR A 194 -25.89 -12.43 4.68
CA THR A 194 -27.13 -11.74 5.07
C THR A 194 -26.99 -10.94 6.35
N ASP A 195 -25.86 -11.09 7.11
CA ASP A 195 -25.80 -10.47 8.43
C ASP A 195 -24.37 -10.09 8.86
N VAL A 196 -23.85 -8.99 8.31
CA VAL A 196 -22.62 -8.37 8.86
C VAL A 196 -22.79 -6.85 8.89
N GLY A 197 -23.33 -6.32 9.99
CA GLY A 197 -23.27 -4.91 10.36
C GLY A 197 -24.05 -3.92 9.47
N PRO A 198 -24.06 -2.61 9.77
CA PRO A 198 -24.80 -1.58 9.05
C PRO A 198 -24.27 -1.21 7.67
N ALA A 199 -23.42 -2.05 7.07
CA ALA A 199 -22.99 -1.89 5.69
C ALA A 199 -24.15 -2.24 4.75
N ARG A 200 -24.37 -1.37 3.77
CA ARG A 200 -25.42 -1.51 2.74
C ARG A 200 -25.44 -2.94 2.19
N PRO A 201 -26.57 -3.67 2.26
CA PRO A 201 -26.64 -5.05 1.82
C PRO A 201 -26.16 -5.16 0.35
N LEU A 202 -25.38 -6.20 0.02
CA LEU A 202 -25.06 -6.53 -1.37
C LEU A 202 -26.32 -6.92 -2.18
N GLY A 203 -27.49 -6.84 -1.54
CA GLY A 203 -28.71 -7.47 -1.98
C GLY A 203 -28.65 -8.98 -1.72
N PRO A 204 -29.74 -9.73 -1.79
CA PRO A 204 -29.66 -11.17 -1.77
C PRO A 204 -28.76 -11.58 -2.94
N LEU A 205 -27.56 -12.12 -2.59
CA LEU A 205 -26.80 -12.94 -3.51
C LEU A 205 -27.65 -14.23 -3.61
N GLY A 206 -28.69 -14.20 -4.47
CA GLY A 206 -29.47 -15.39 -4.81
C GLY A 206 -28.57 -16.53 -5.31
N PRO A 207 -29.05 -17.56 -5.99
CA PRO A 207 -28.24 -18.59 -6.62
C PRO A 207 -27.43 -17.95 -7.75
N LEU A 208 -26.47 -17.11 -7.36
CA LEU A 208 -25.64 -16.29 -8.24
C LEU A 208 -24.40 -17.07 -8.61
N GLY A 209 -23.85 -16.74 -9.77
CA GLY A 209 -22.59 -17.29 -10.25
C GLY A 209 -21.38 -16.96 -9.36
N PRO A 210 -20.20 -17.37 -9.77
CA PRO A 210 -18.96 -17.19 -9.01
C PRO A 210 -18.67 -15.71 -8.78
N LEU A 211 -18.22 -15.36 -7.56
CA LEU A 211 -17.89 -13.98 -7.18
C LEU A 211 -16.51 -13.59 -7.73
N VAL A 212 -16.49 -12.59 -8.61
CA VAL A 212 -15.27 -11.89 -9.03
C VAL A 212 -15.14 -10.63 -8.17
N LEU A 213 -14.11 -10.57 -7.33
CA LEU A 213 -13.93 -9.50 -6.36
C LEU A 213 -12.76 -8.60 -6.75
N ALA A 214 -12.97 -7.29 -6.72
CA ALA A 214 -11.92 -6.28 -6.77
C ALA A 214 -12.08 -5.30 -5.61
N VAL A 215 -10.98 -4.88 -4.99
CA VAL A 215 -11.00 -4.00 -3.82
C VAL A 215 -9.96 -2.90 -3.97
N GLY A 216 -10.36 -1.66 -3.80
CA GLY A 216 -9.43 -0.54 -3.83
C GLY A 216 -10.10 0.81 -4.00
N ARG A 217 -9.32 1.88 -3.87
CA ARG A 217 -9.79 3.24 -4.13
C ARG A 217 -10.24 3.38 -5.59
N LEU A 218 -11.41 3.93 -5.84
CA LEU A 218 -11.94 4.16 -7.20
C LEU A 218 -11.21 5.33 -7.87
N ALA A 219 -9.97 5.09 -8.30
CA ALA A 219 -9.04 6.06 -8.87
C ALA A 219 -8.40 5.50 -10.16
N PRO A 220 -7.89 6.36 -11.07
CA PRO A 220 -7.31 5.92 -12.34
C PRO A 220 -6.22 4.86 -12.20
N GLN A 221 -5.40 4.96 -11.14
CA GLN A 221 -4.32 4.02 -10.85
C GLN A 221 -4.80 2.57 -10.73
N LYS A 222 -6.04 2.33 -10.26
CA LYS A 222 -6.57 0.99 -9.97
C LYS A 222 -7.11 0.25 -11.19
N GLY A 223 -7.25 0.91 -12.35
CA GLY A 223 -7.58 0.25 -13.62
C GLY A 223 -8.96 -0.40 -13.70
N PHE A 224 -9.91 -0.02 -12.83
CA PHE A 224 -11.24 -0.66 -12.79
C PHE A 224 -12.05 -0.47 -14.09
N GLY A 225 -11.74 0.55 -14.90
CA GLY A 225 -12.33 0.68 -16.24
C GLY A 225 -11.98 -0.50 -17.14
N THR A 226 -10.70 -0.91 -17.16
CA THR A 226 -10.24 -2.11 -17.89
C THR A 226 -10.90 -3.40 -17.37
N LEU A 227 -11.15 -3.49 -16.05
CA LEU A 227 -11.87 -4.63 -15.48
C LEU A 227 -13.33 -4.70 -15.95
N LEU A 228 -14.00 -3.56 -16.06
CA LEU A 228 -15.38 -3.53 -16.61
C LEU A 228 -15.40 -3.94 -18.08
N GLU A 229 -14.43 -3.50 -18.88
CA GLU A 229 -14.29 -3.94 -20.28
C GLU A 229 -14.07 -5.46 -20.35
N ALA A 230 -13.16 -6.00 -19.56
CA ALA A 230 -12.91 -7.44 -19.46
C ALA A 230 -14.17 -8.22 -19.07
N ALA A 231 -14.93 -7.73 -18.10
CA ALA A 231 -16.13 -8.40 -17.59
C ALA A 231 -17.24 -8.53 -18.64
N SER A 232 -17.27 -7.67 -19.66
CA SER A 232 -18.27 -7.72 -20.73
C SER A 232 -18.22 -9.01 -21.56
N SER A 233 -17.08 -9.72 -21.55
CA SER A 233 -16.88 -10.99 -22.26
C SER A 233 -17.16 -12.24 -21.43
N TRP A 234 -17.68 -12.13 -20.17
CA TRP A 234 -17.96 -13.31 -19.32
C TRP A 234 -19.42 -13.79 -19.35
N ARG A 235 -20.30 -13.17 -20.13
CA ARG A 235 -21.74 -13.47 -20.17
C ARG A 235 -22.09 -14.89 -20.61
N ASP A 236 -21.21 -15.52 -21.34
CA ASP A 236 -21.32 -16.93 -21.78
C ASP A 236 -20.94 -17.93 -20.70
N ILE A 237 -20.27 -17.52 -19.62
CA ILE A 237 -19.93 -18.38 -18.47
C ILE A 237 -21.23 -18.67 -17.69
N LYS A 238 -21.48 -19.94 -17.39
CA LYS A 238 -22.68 -20.35 -16.65
C LYS A 238 -22.30 -21.14 -15.40
N PRO A 239 -22.82 -20.75 -14.22
CA PRO A 239 -23.64 -19.55 -13.97
C PRO A 239 -22.83 -18.26 -14.17
N GLU A 240 -23.51 -17.19 -14.60
CA GLU A 240 -22.86 -15.92 -14.93
C GLU A 240 -22.12 -15.32 -13.70
N PRO A 241 -20.83 -14.90 -13.84
CA PRO A 241 -20.08 -14.35 -12.74
C PRO A 241 -20.65 -13.00 -12.24
N VAL A 242 -20.61 -12.78 -10.92
CA VAL A 242 -20.98 -11.51 -10.30
C VAL A 242 -19.73 -10.71 -10.02
N LEU A 243 -19.61 -9.53 -10.62
CA LEU A 243 -18.52 -8.59 -10.37
C LEU A 243 -18.86 -7.65 -9.20
N VAL A 244 -18.03 -7.65 -8.17
CA VAL A 244 -18.14 -6.73 -7.04
C VAL A 244 -16.85 -5.91 -6.92
N ILE A 245 -16.98 -4.58 -6.99
CA ILE A 245 -15.87 -3.63 -6.85
C ILE A 245 -16.09 -2.84 -5.56
N VAL A 246 -15.28 -3.16 -4.54
CA VAL A 246 -15.36 -2.56 -3.20
C VAL A 246 -14.41 -1.36 -3.10
N GLY A 247 -14.93 -0.25 -2.60
CA GLY A 247 -14.16 0.95 -2.33
C GLY A 247 -14.88 2.22 -2.76
N GLU A 248 -14.25 3.35 -2.50
CA GLU A 248 -14.75 4.68 -2.82
C GLU A 248 -13.66 5.48 -3.55
N GLY A 249 -14.07 6.52 -4.28
CA GLY A 249 -13.10 7.39 -4.93
C GLY A 249 -13.69 8.25 -6.04
N PRO A 250 -12.85 9.10 -6.65
CA PRO A 250 -13.32 10.11 -7.62
C PRO A 250 -13.90 9.52 -8.91
N LEU A 251 -13.69 8.24 -9.19
CA LEU A 251 -14.23 7.58 -10.39
C LEU A 251 -15.57 6.86 -10.17
N ASP A 252 -16.18 6.92 -8.97
CA ASP A 252 -17.40 6.15 -8.65
C ASP A 252 -18.50 6.33 -9.70
N ALA A 253 -18.93 7.56 -9.95
CA ALA A 253 -19.97 7.85 -10.93
C ALA A 253 -19.61 7.40 -12.35
N ARG A 254 -18.34 7.61 -12.76
CA ARG A 254 -17.87 7.21 -14.09
C ARG A 254 -17.88 5.69 -14.28
N LEU A 255 -17.42 4.94 -13.28
CA LEU A 255 -17.38 3.47 -13.35
C LEU A 255 -18.79 2.87 -13.37
N LYS A 256 -19.73 3.42 -12.59
CA LYS A 256 -21.14 3.03 -12.62
C LYS A 256 -21.77 3.30 -13.98
N SER A 257 -21.50 4.46 -14.60
CA SER A 257 -21.96 4.78 -15.95
C SER A 257 -21.35 3.86 -17.00
N GLN A 258 -20.08 3.53 -16.89
CA GLN A 258 -19.40 2.58 -17.80
C GLN A 258 -20.00 1.17 -17.66
N ALA A 259 -20.25 0.69 -16.45
CA ALA A 259 -20.89 -0.60 -16.22
C ALA A 259 -22.30 -0.67 -16.83
N ALA A 260 -23.08 0.40 -16.67
CA ALA A 260 -24.41 0.50 -17.27
C ALA A 260 -24.36 0.50 -18.82
N ALA A 261 -23.44 1.25 -19.42
CA ALA A 261 -23.25 1.29 -20.87
C ALA A 261 -22.81 -0.07 -21.44
N LEU A 262 -22.05 -0.85 -20.64
CA LEU A 262 -21.65 -2.22 -20.97
C LEU A 262 -22.73 -3.25 -20.60
N HIS A 263 -23.88 -2.86 -20.06
CA HIS A 263 -24.94 -3.73 -19.57
C HIS A 263 -24.44 -4.82 -18.59
N LEU A 264 -23.58 -4.46 -17.64
CA LEU A 264 -23.01 -5.36 -16.63
C LEU A 264 -23.76 -5.26 -15.29
N ASP A 265 -24.05 -6.41 -14.66
CA ASP A 265 -24.43 -6.45 -13.23
C ASP A 265 -23.18 -6.31 -12.34
N ALA A 266 -22.50 -5.17 -12.45
CA ALA A 266 -21.36 -4.85 -11.60
C ALA A 266 -21.82 -4.08 -10.36
N ARG A 267 -21.44 -4.55 -9.18
CA ARG A 267 -21.87 -3.99 -7.90
C ARG A 267 -20.80 -3.12 -7.28
N PHE A 268 -21.20 -1.93 -6.82
CA PHE A 268 -20.34 -0.93 -6.19
C PHE A 268 -20.87 -0.62 -4.78
N PRO A 269 -20.59 -1.47 -3.78
CA PRO A 269 -21.15 -1.32 -2.43
C PRO A 269 -20.51 -0.16 -1.62
N GLY A 270 -19.51 0.54 -2.16
CA GLY A 270 -18.75 1.54 -1.43
C GLY A 270 -17.67 0.94 -0.52
N HIS A 271 -17.34 1.66 0.56
CA HIS A 271 -16.42 1.14 1.59
C HIS A 271 -17.09 0.00 2.36
N ARG A 272 -16.28 -1.04 2.70
CA ARG A 272 -16.74 -2.20 3.46
C ARG A 272 -15.68 -2.63 4.48
N ASP A 273 -16.12 -2.99 5.67
CA ASP A 273 -15.27 -3.50 6.75
C ASP A 273 -15.13 -5.03 6.72
N ASP A 274 -16.03 -5.72 6.00
CA ASP A 274 -16.07 -7.19 5.87
C ASP A 274 -15.30 -7.72 4.65
N VAL A 275 -14.31 -6.97 4.15
CA VAL A 275 -13.44 -7.39 3.03
C VAL A 275 -12.84 -8.79 3.25
N PRO A 276 -12.44 -9.22 4.48
CA PRO A 276 -11.98 -10.58 4.71
C PRO A 276 -13.01 -11.66 4.38
N ALA A 277 -14.28 -11.42 4.71
CA ALA A 277 -15.36 -12.36 4.39
C ALA A 277 -15.64 -12.40 2.87
N LEU A 278 -15.56 -11.26 2.19
CA LEU A 278 -15.70 -11.17 0.74
C LEU A 278 -14.55 -11.91 0.04
N LEU A 279 -13.31 -11.77 0.51
CA LEU A 279 -12.16 -12.51 -0.02
C LEU A 279 -12.36 -14.03 0.17
N ALA A 280 -12.79 -14.47 1.35
CA ALA A 280 -13.04 -15.89 1.61
C ALA A 280 -14.16 -16.49 0.72
N ALA A 281 -15.12 -15.67 0.28
CA ALA A 281 -16.22 -16.07 -0.60
C ALA A 281 -15.89 -15.93 -2.09
N ALA A 282 -14.82 -15.22 -2.46
CA ALA A 282 -14.48 -14.94 -3.85
C ALA A 282 -13.98 -16.19 -4.58
N ALA A 283 -14.45 -16.40 -5.81
CA ALA A 283 -13.92 -17.39 -6.73
C ALA A 283 -12.57 -16.92 -7.31
N VAL A 284 -12.43 -15.62 -7.53
CA VAL A 284 -11.22 -14.97 -7.99
C VAL A 284 -11.13 -13.53 -7.49
N PHE A 285 -9.94 -13.12 -7.06
CA PHE A 285 -9.62 -11.73 -6.75
C PHE A 285 -8.89 -11.09 -7.93
N VAL A 286 -9.35 -9.90 -8.36
CA VAL A 286 -8.77 -9.21 -9.52
C VAL A 286 -8.17 -7.86 -9.10
N LEU A 287 -6.89 -7.63 -9.47
CA LEU A 287 -6.18 -6.37 -9.22
C LEU A 287 -5.64 -5.80 -10.54
N PRO A 288 -6.46 -5.02 -11.30
CA PRO A 288 -6.14 -4.57 -12.67
C PRO A 288 -5.35 -3.26 -12.69
N SER A 289 -4.53 -3.00 -11.68
CA SER A 289 -3.89 -1.70 -11.45
C SER A 289 -2.90 -1.32 -12.56
N VAL A 290 -2.80 -0.03 -12.84
CA VAL A 290 -1.82 0.54 -13.77
C VAL A 290 -0.43 0.59 -13.13
N TRP A 291 -0.38 0.77 -11.82
CA TRP A 291 0.85 0.70 -11.02
C TRP A 291 0.52 0.47 -9.54
N GLU A 292 1.37 -0.31 -8.85
CA GLU A 292 1.30 -0.57 -7.41
C GLU A 292 2.70 -0.62 -6.79
N GLY A 293 2.82 -0.12 -5.56
CA GLY A 293 3.99 -0.39 -4.73
C GLY A 293 3.89 -1.78 -4.10
N GLN A 294 3.41 -1.84 -2.86
CA GLN A 294 3.04 -3.10 -2.19
C GLN A 294 1.55 -3.05 -1.80
N PRO A 295 0.65 -3.52 -2.67
CA PRO A 295 -0.78 -3.51 -2.39
C PRO A 295 -1.12 -4.50 -1.26
N LEU A 296 -1.54 -3.97 -0.09
CA LEU A 296 -1.86 -4.79 1.08
C LEU A 296 -3.00 -5.76 0.80
N ILE A 297 -3.99 -5.32 0.03
CA ILE A 297 -5.15 -6.14 -0.34
C ILE A 297 -4.76 -7.40 -1.14
N LEU A 298 -3.67 -7.34 -1.92
CA LEU A 298 -3.15 -8.50 -2.63
C LEU A 298 -2.60 -9.54 -1.63
N GLN A 299 -1.85 -9.07 -0.61
CA GLN A 299 -1.35 -9.94 0.45
C GLN A 299 -2.51 -10.52 1.29
N GLU A 300 -3.58 -9.75 1.49
CA GLU A 300 -4.80 -10.22 2.15
C GLU A 300 -5.50 -11.30 1.32
N ALA A 301 -5.59 -11.12 0.00
CA ALA A 301 -6.15 -12.12 -0.91
C ALA A 301 -5.33 -13.44 -0.92
N LEU A 302 -3.99 -13.34 -0.96
CA LEU A 302 -3.13 -14.52 -0.85
C LEU A 302 -3.32 -15.26 0.47
N ARG A 303 -3.44 -14.55 1.60
CA ARG A 303 -3.72 -15.15 2.91
C ARG A 303 -5.09 -15.80 3.00
N ALA A 304 -6.08 -15.28 2.29
CA ALA A 304 -7.40 -15.89 2.19
C ALA A 304 -7.41 -17.12 1.25
N GLY A 305 -6.29 -17.41 0.58
CA GLY A 305 -6.21 -18.51 -0.38
C GLY A 305 -7.09 -18.31 -1.61
N VAL A 306 -7.31 -17.06 -2.03
CA VAL A 306 -8.13 -16.77 -3.22
C VAL A 306 -7.24 -16.80 -4.45
N PRO A 307 -7.66 -17.46 -5.56
CA PRO A 307 -6.99 -17.32 -6.84
C PRO A 307 -6.89 -15.84 -7.25
N VAL A 308 -5.74 -15.42 -7.69
CA VAL A 308 -5.47 -14.02 -8.03
C VAL A 308 -5.22 -13.85 -9.52
N VAL A 309 -5.89 -12.87 -10.13
CA VAL A 309 -5.54 -12.34 -11.45
C VAL A 309 -5.14 -10.88 -11.27
N ALA A 310 -3.94 -10.49 -11.70
CA ALA A 310 -3.45 -9.15 -11.49
C ALA A 310 -2.60 -8.66 -12.67
N THR A 311 -2.35 -7.36 -12.71
CA THR A 311 -1.44 -6.78 -13.69
C THR A 311 0.02 -6.91 -13.25
N ARG A 312 0.93 -7.10 -14.21
CA ARG A 312 2.38 -7.21 -14.00
C ARG A 312 3.00 -5.81 -13.84
N VAL A 313 2.75 -5.16 -12.71
CA VAL A 313 3.24 -3.79 -12.45
C VAL A 313 3.80 -3.66 -11.03
N GLY A 314 4.80 -2.80 -10.88
CA GLY A 314 5.40 -2.44 -9.59
C GLY A 314 5.80 -3.65 -8.76
N GLY A 315 5.37 -3.69 -7.50
CA GLY A 315 5.67 -4.79 -6.56
C GLY A 315 4.73 -6.00 -6.65
N ILE A 316 3.73 -6.00 -7.54
CA ILE A 316 2.80 -7.14 -7.67
C ILE A 316 3.54 -8.46 -7.99
N PRO A 317 4.47 -8.52 -8.96
CA PRO A 317 5.21 -9.75 -9.25
C PRO A 317 6.01 -10.27 -8.06
N GLU A 318 6.63 -9.36 -7.29
CA GLU A 318 7.40 -9.72 -6.10
C GLU A 318 6.52 -10.30 -4.99
N ILE A 319 5.28 -9.79 -4.84
CA ILE A 319 4.33 -10.31 -3.84
C ILE A 319 3.79 -11.67 -4.25
N CYS A 320 3.41 -11.84 -5.52
CA CYS A 320 2.80 -13.09 -5.99
C CYS A 320 3.81 -14.23 -6.18
N GLY A 321 5.07 -13.92 -6.50
CA GLY A 321 6.00 -14.94 -7.00
C GLY A 321 5.55 -15.44 -8.37
N GLU A 322 5.93 -16.68 -8.72
CA GLU A 322 5.69 -17.23 -10.06
C GLU A 322 4.30 -17.87 -10.21
N ASP A 323 3.77 -18.49 -9.14
CA ASP A 323 2.63 -19.41 -9.25
C ASP A 323 1.35 -18.93 -8.56
N ALA A 324 1.43 -17.92 -7.67
CA ALA A 324 0.30 -17.50 -6.84
C ALA A 324 -0.68 -16.56 -7.55
N ALA A 325 -0.40 -16.13 -8.80
CA ALA A 325 -1.29 -15.30 -9.59
C ALA A 325 -1.08 -15.47 -11.09
N LEU A 326 -2.14 -15.28 -11.87
CA LEU A 326 -2.03 -15.02 -13.30
C LEU A 326 -1.75 -13.52 -13.52
N LEU A 327 -0.60 -13.21 -14.10
CA LEU A 327 -0.15 -11.85 -14.31
C LEU A 327 -0.27 -11.42 -15.78
N VAL A 328 -1.07 -10.40 -16.06
CA VAL A 328 -1.30 -9.84 -17.39
C VAL A 328 -0.69 -8.45 -17.56
N ALA A 329 -0.58 -7.96 -18.78
CA ALA A 329 -0.16 -6.58 -19.04
C ALA A 329 -1.22 -5.57 -18.53
N PRO A 330 -0.80 -4.39 -18.02
CA PRO A 330 -1.76 -3.36 -17.63
C PRO A 330 -2.46 -2.76 -18.85
N GLY A 331 -3.76 -2.45 -18.71
CA GLY A 331 -4.56 -1.85 -19.78
C GLY A 331 -4.98 -2.81 -20.90
N ASP A 332 -4.85 -4.10 -20.70
CA ASP A 332 -5.24 -5.15 -21.66
C ASP A 332 -6.50 -5.87 -21.14
N PRO A 333 -7.71 -5.45 -21.55
CA PRO A 333 -8.96 -6.05 -21.09
C PRO A 333 -9.16 -7.48 -21.60
N ASP A 334 -8.67 -7.81 -22.79
CA ASP A 334 -8.85 -9.14 -23.39
C ASP A 334 -8.04 -10.19 -22.62
N ARG A 335 -6.76 -9.91 -22.34
CA ARG A 335 -5.92 -10.79 -21.53
C ARG A 335 -6.40 -10.92 -20.10
N LEU A 336 -6.93 -9.83 -19.53
CA LEU A 336 -7.54 -9.86 -18.21
C LEU A 336 -8.79 -10.75 -18.20
N ALA A 337 -9.62 -10.65 -19.23
CA ALA A 337 -10.81 -11.48 -19.40
C ALA A 337 -10.47 -12.97 -19.52
N ASP A 338 -9.51 -13.31 -20.38
CA ASP A 338 -9.04 -14.68 -20.58
C ASP A 338 -8.50 -15.30 -19.30
N ALA A 339 -7.69 -14.54 -18.53
CA ALA A 339 -7.12 -15.02 -17.28
C ALA A 339 -8.20 -15.27 -16.22
N VAL A 340 -9.19 -14.40 -16.09
CA VAL A 340 -10.31 -14.61 -15.16
C VAL A 340 -11.17 -15.79 -15.62
N ARG A 341 -11.48 -15.90 -16.91
CA ARG A 341 -12.21 -17.04 -17.50
C ARG A 341 -11.52 -18.35 -17.17
N ALA A 342 -10.21 -18.44 -17.39
CA ALA A 342 -9.44 -19.66 -17.11
C ALA A 342 -9.60 -20.11 -15.65
N VAL A 343 -9.53 -19.18 -14.70
CA VAL A 343 -9.74 -19.48 -13.26
C VAL A 343 -11.16 -19.97 -12.99
N LEU A 344 -12.17 -19.34 -13.61
CA LEU A 344 -13.59 -19.64 -13.37
C LEU A 344 -14.04 -20.96 -14.01
N THR A 345 -13.39 -21.39 -15.12
CA THR A 345 -13.82 -22.57 -15.91
C THR A 345 -12.92 -23.78 -15.71
N ASP A 346 -11.74 -23.63 -15.07
CA ASP A 346 -10.83 -24.74 -14.73
C ASP A 346 -10.70 -24.90 -13.21
N PRO A 347 -11.48 -25.78 -12.56
CA PRO A 347 -11.39 -26.01 -11.13
C PRO A 347 -10.01 -26.53 -10.66
N ALA A 348 -9.29 -27.27 -11.53
CA ALA A 348 -7.97 -27.77 -11.21
C ALA A 348 -6.94 -26.62 -11.16
N LEU A 349 -6.99 -25.69 -12.12
CA LEU A 349 -6.20 -24.46 -12.08
C LEU A 349 -6.52 -23.63 -10.83
N ALA A 350 -7.80 -23.37 -10.57
CA ALA A 350 -8.23 -22.64 -9.38
C ALA A 350 -7.73 -23.28 -8.09
N GLY A 351 -7.75 -24.62 -8.00
CA GLY A 351 -7.24 -25.38 -6.86
C GLY A 351 -5.73 -25.22 -6.68
N ARG A 352 -4.95 -25.31 -7.74
CA ARG A 352 -3.49 -25.10 -7.71
C ARG A 352 -3.15 -23.66 -7.29
N MET A 353 -3.83 -22.66 -7.89
CA MET A 353 -3.61 -21.25 -7.55
C MET A 353 -3.96 -20.95 -6.09
N ARG A 354 -5.00 -21.56 -5.56
CA ARG A 354 -5.40 -21.43 -4.14
C ARG A 354 -4.30 -21.94 -3.21
N GLN A 355 -3.74 -23.11 -3.50
CA GLN A 355 -2.63 -23.65 -2.72
C GLN A 355 -1.38 -22.79 -2.84
N ALA A 356 -1.01 -22.39 -4.04
CA ALA A 356 0.14 -21.50 -4.28
C ALA A 356 -0.01 -20.15 -3.57
N ALA A 357 -1.23 -19.57 -3.53
CA ALA A 357 -1.51 -18.35 -2.80
C ALA A 357 -1.26 -18.51 -1.28
N LEU A 358 -1.72 -19.61 -0.67
CA LEU A 358 -1.49 -19.92 0.74
C LEU A 358 0.00 -20.14 1.05
N ASP A 359 0.71 -20.86 0.21
CA ASP A 359 2.14 -21.10 0.38
C ASP A 359 2.93 -19.81 0.23
N ARG A 360 2.58 -18.98 -0.75
CA ARG A 360 3.18 -17.65 -0.91
C ARG A 360 2.91 -16.73 0.27
N ALA A 361 1.69 -16.74 0.81
CA ALA A 361 1.32 -15.94 1.97
C ALA A 361 2.17 -16.25 3.21
N ARG A 362 2.56 -17.52 3.41
CA ARG A 362 3.45 -17.95 4.51
C ARG A 362 4.88 -17.43 4.33
N ALA A 363 5.32 -17.25 3.09
CA ALA A 363 6.65 -16.75 2.75
C ALA A 363 6.74 -15.21 2.76
N LEU A 364 5.62 -14.50 2.82
CA LEU A 364 5.63 -13.03 2.88
C LEU A 364 6.11 -12.54 4.25
N PRO A 365 6.85 -11.40 4.27
CA PRO A 365 7.31 -10.81 5.52
C PRO A 365 6.18 -10.54 6.50
N SER A 366 6.41 -10.83 7.77
CA SER A 366 5.54 -10.47 8.88
C SER A 366 5.72 -9.00 9.30
N PRO A 367 4.81 -8.45 10.11
CA PRO A 367 5.00 -7.15 10.76
C PRO A 367 6.30 -7.07 11.58
N ASP A 368 6.68 -8.14 12.28
CA ASP A 368 7.90 -8.19 13.05
C ASP A 368 9.16 -8.19 12.17
N ASP A 369 9.13 -8.87 11.02
CA ASP A 369 10.21 -8.84 10.03
C ASP A 369 10.41 -7.43 9.46
N ALA A 370 9.32 -6.73 9.17
CA ALA A 370 9.40 -5.35 8.69
C ALA A 370 9.96 -4.38 9.74
N VAL A 371 9.55 -4.53 10.99
CA VAL A 371 10.12 -3.77 12.12
C VAL A 371 11.59 -4.10 12.29
N ALA A 372 11.98 -5.36 12.31
CA ALA A 372 13.36 -5.79 12.46
C ALA A 372 14.26 -5.23 11.33
N SER A 373 13.78 -5.30 10.08
CA SER A 373 14.46 -4.74 8.91
C SER A 373 14.68 -3.23 9.05
N ALA A 374 13.63 -2.48 9.45
CA ALA A 374 13.75 -1.04 9.66
C ALA A 374 14.73 -0.69 10.76
N LEU A 375 14.71 -1.42 11.90
CA LEU A 375 15.61 -1.20 13.02
C LEU A 375 17.08 -1.50 12.68
N ALA A 376 17.33 -2.55 11.91
CA ALA A 376 18.66 -2.87 11.40
C ALA A 376 19.22 -1.71 10.55
N GLU A 377 18.35 -1.14 9.69
CA GLU A 377 18.73 0.01 8.88
C GLU A 377 18.97 1.28 9.71
N TYR A 378 18.15 1.54 10.75
CA TYR A 378 18.35 2.66 11.68
C TYR A 378 19.70 2.56 12.39
N ALA A 379 20.02 1.38 12.94
CA ALA A 379 21.29 1.15 13.62
C ALA A 379 22.49 1.37 12.69
N ARG A 380 22.37 0.91 11.44
CA ARG A 380 23.42 1.04 10.44
C ARG A 380 23.68 2.50 10.04
N VAL A 381 22.62 3.28 9.74
CA VAL A 381 22.80 4.69 9.33
C VAL A 381 23.29 5.54 10.50
N ALA A 382 22.82 5.27 11.72
CA ALA A 382 23.28 5.98 12.92
C ALA A 382 24.78 5.74 13.16
N LYS A 383 25.25 4.48 13.05
CA LYS A 383 26.70 4.14 13.16
C LYS A 383 27.52 4.83 12.06
N SER A 384 27.06 4.78 10.80
CA SER A 384 27.78 5.42 9.68
C SER A 384 27.91 6.93 9.87
N ARG A 385 26.92 7.56 10.46
CA ARG A 385 26.91 9.01 10.70
C ARG A 385 27.85 9.39 11.87
N ALA A 386 27.81 8.63 12.95
CA ALA A 386 28.74 8.82 14.07
C ALA A 386 30.21 8.64 13.66
N ALA A 387 30.50 7.75 12.70
CA ALA A 387 31.86 7.56 12.18
C ALA A 387 32.36 8.73 11.30
N ARG A 388 31.48 9.53 10.70
CA ARG A 388 31.84 10.70 9.87
C ARG A 388 32.10 11.97 10.69
N THR A 389 31.73 11.98 11.95
CA THR A 389 31.90 13.11 12.88
C THR A 389 33.13 12.95 13.79
N ARG A 390 33.77 11.79 13.76
CA ARG A 390 35.10 11.55 14.35
C ARG A 390 36.17 11.75 13.32
#